data_93dae0c55dd491be0c84a30174b5265f
#
_entry.id   93dae0c55dd491be0c84a30174b5265f
#
_cell.length_a   1.000
_cell.length_b   1.000
_cell.length_c   1.000
_cell.angle_alpha   90.00
_cell.angle_beta   90.00
_cell.angle_gamma   90.00
#
_symmetry.space_group_name_H-M   'P 1'
#
loop_
_entity.id
_entity.type
_entity.pdbx_description
1 polymer ?
#
loop_
_entity_poly.entity_id
_entity_poly.type
_entity_poly.pdbx_seq_one_letter_code
_entity_poly.pdbx_strand_id
1 'polypeptide(L)'
;MKFSYKEHKEIIFFLLLPFIILAVRFDDIRGSFLLNTIEFNETTGKINTSDISHGSKPRFRFNIKYEYQVNSKSYESSRIGFGFKGSDKKESVDLIVSRYPIGQQVTVYFDKSNPSFSVLEPERNNRFGFIFLMVLYSMGVGLVIYAVIKSRYNK
;
A
#
# COMPACT_ATOMS: atom_id res chain seq x y z
N MET A 1 -34.42 20.80 24.65
CA MET A 1 -33.02 21.19 24.60
C MET A 1 -32.53 21.01 23.17
N LYS A 2 -32.25 22.09 22.43
CA LYS A 2 -31.84 22.00 21.01
C LYS A 2 -30.37 21.66 20.97
N PHE A 3 -30.04 20.43 20.52
CA PHE A 3 -28.65 20.07 20.24
C PHE A 3 -28.07 20.97 19.16
N SER A 4 -26.87 21.47 19.41
CA SER A 4 -26.16 22.29 18.44
C SER A 4 -25.71 21.41 17.27
N TYR A 5 -25.99 21.80 16.05
CA TYR A 5 -25.54 21.19 14.79
C TYR A 5 -24.01 20.95 14.76
N LYS A 6 -23.26 21.71 15.55
CA LYS A 6 -21.81 21.60 15.69
C LYS A 6 -21.36 20.29 16.38
N GLU A 7 -22.09 19.84 17.42
CA GLU A 7 -21.75 18.62 18.17
C GLU A 7 -22.01 17.36 17.33
N HIS A 8 -23.06 17.36 16.48
CA HIS A 8 -23.32 16.25 15.57
C HIS A 8 -22.23 16.07 14.49
N LYS A 9 -21.66 17.16 14.00
CA LYS A 9 -20.58 17.09 13.00
C LYS A 9 -19.34 16.39 13.55
N GLU A 10 -18.96 16.67 14.78
CA GLU A 10 -17.79 16.05 15.41
C GLU A 10 -17.99 14.54 15.59
N ILE A 11 -19.19 14.15 16.06
CA ILE A 11 -19.52 12.72 16.22
C ILE A 11 -19.51 11.99 14.88
N ILE A 12 -20.14 12.56 13.86
CA ILE A 12 -20.17 12.00 12.51
C ILE A 12 -18.77 11.89 11.94
N PHE A 13 -17.92 12.92 12.15
CA PHE A 13 -16.54 12.90 11.72
C PHE A 13 -15.75 11.75 12.37
N PHE A 14 -15.87 11.55 13.69
CA PHE A 14 -15.20 10.45 14.39
C PHE A 14 -15.71 9.07 13.97
N LEU A 15 -16.98 8.92 13.67
CA LEU A 15 -17.56 7.69 13.15
C LEU A 15 -17.10 7.38 11.72
N LEU A 16 -16.88 8.41 10.88
CA LEU A 16 -16.42 8.26 9.51
C LEU A 16 -14.89 8.11 9.39
N LEU A 17 -14.14 8.55 10.39
CA LEU A 17 -12.67 8.54 10.37
C LEU A 17 -12.07 7.16 10.04
N PRO A 18 -12.52 6.03 10.63
CA PRO A 18 -12.00 4.71 10.25
C PRO A 18 -12.28 4.35 8.79
N PHE A 19 -13.42 4.74 8.24
CA PHE A 19 -13.73 4.50 6.83
C PHE A 19 -12.86 5.35 5.89
N ILE A 20 -12.57 6.58 6.28
CA ILE A 20 -11.64 7.46 5.54
C ILE A 20 -10.24 6.85 5.56
N ILE A 21 -9.75 6.39 6.71
CA ILE A 21 -8.44 5.74 6.84
C ILE A 21 -8.39 4.47 5.97
N LEU A 22 -9.46 3.67 5.99
CA LEU A 22 -9.56 2.46 5.17
C LEU A 22 -9.54 2.79 3.67
N ALA A 23 -10.25 3.82 3.23
CA ALA A 23 -10.29 4.25 1.84
C ALA A 23 -8.93 4.77 1.36
N VAL A 24 -8.25 5.60 2.16
CA VAL A 24 -6.92 6.15 1.82
C VAL A 24 -5.84 5.08 1.79
N ARG A 25 -5.97 4.01 2.59
CA ARG A 25 -5.01 2.91 2.70
C ARG A 25 -5.42 1.63 1.98
N PHE A 26 -6.49 1.70 1.20
CA PHE A 26 -7.06 0.51 0.55
C PHE A 26 -6.02 -0.25 -0.30
N ASP A 27 -5.19 0.45 -1.07
CA ASP A 27 -4.16 -0.18 -1.90
C ASP A 27 -3.08 -0.88 -1.07
N ASP A 28 -2.67 -0.29 0.06
CA ASP A 28 -1.67 -0.88 0.96
C ASP A 28 -2.23 -2.14 1.65
N ILE A 29 -3.52 -2.11 2.04
CA ILE A 29 -4.24 -3.24 2.64
C ILE A 29 -4.40 -4.36 1.63
N ARG A 30 -4.88 -4.02 0.43
CA ARG A 30 -5.05 -4.98 -0.67
C ARG A 30 -3.72 -5.63 -1.06
N GLY A 31 -2.64 -4.84 -1.14
CA GLY A 31 -1.30 -5.35 -1.43
C GLY A 31 -0.82 -6.35 -0.38
N SER A 32 -1.00 -6.03 0.91
CA SER A 32 -0.63 -6.93 2.00
C SER A 32 -1.47 -8.22 2.03
N PHE A 33 -2.76 -8.13 1.71
CA PHE A 33 -3.64 -9.29 1.60
C PHE A 33 -3.22 -10.18 0.43
N LEU A 34 -2.98 -9.62 -0.76
CA LEU A 34 -2.53 -10.35 -1.93
C LEU A 34 -1.21 -11.09 -1.67
N LEU A 35 -0.23 -10.45 -1.04
CA LEU A 35 1.05 -11.08 -0.70
C LEU A 35 0.89 -12.30 0.24
N ASN A 36 -0.13 -12.31 1.09
CA ASN A 36 -0.39 -13.42 1.99
C ASN A 36 -1.15 -14.59 1.33
N THR A 37 -1.85 -14.33 0.22
CA THR A 37 -2.69 -15.33 -0.49
C THR A 37 -2.02 -15.90 -1.73
N ILE A 38 -1.01 -15.20 -2.29
CA ILE A 38 -0.30 -15.63 -3.49
C ILE A 38 0.81 -16.62 -3.13
N GLU A 39 0.83 -17.75 -3.84
CA GLU A 39 1.96 -18.68 -3.84
C GLU A 39 2.98 -18.22 -4.89
N PHE A 40 4.09 -17.64 -4.44
CA PHE A 40 5.14 -17.17 -5.30
C PHE A 40 6.10 -18.30 -5.67
N ASN A 41 6.40 -18.40 -6.97
CA ASN A 41 7.54 -19.14 -7.49
C ASN A 41 8.62 -18.17 -7.94
N GLU A 42 9.84 -18.64 -8.06
CA GLU A 42 11.01 -17.85 -8.43
C GLU A 42 11.46 -18.15 -9.86
N THR A 43 11.94 -17.11 -10.53
CA THR A 43 12.65 -17.21 -11.81
C THR A 43 13.70 -16.11 -11.90
N THR A 44 14.62 -16.22 -12.85
CA THR A 44 15.59 -15.14 -13.14
C THR A 44 15.01 -14.20 -14.17
N GLY A 45 15.10 -12.91 -13.89
CA GLY A 45 14.79 -11.83 -14.82
C GLY A 45 15.96 -10.90 -15.05
N LYS A 46 15.80 -9.96 -15.98
CA LYS A 46 16.81 -8.95 -16.32
C LYS A 46 16.18 -7.57 -16.31
N ILE A 47 16.88 -6.60 -15.72
CA ILE A 47 16.44 -5.20 -15.72
C ILE A 47 16.67 -4.59 -17.10
N ASN A 48 15.59 -4.11 -17.74
CA ASN A 48 15.63 -3.48 -19.05
C ASN A 48 15.58 -1.96 -18.97
N THR A 49 14.92 -1.41 -17.94
CA THR A 49 14.80 0.02 -17.71
C THR A 49 15.04 0.32 -16.23
N SER A 50 15.79 1.37 -15.95
CA SER A 50 16.02 1.85 -14.59
C SER A 50 16.37 3.33 -14.63
N ASP A 51 15.35 4.17 -14.47
CA ASP A 51 15.48 5.63 -14.50
C ASP A 51 14.53 6.31 -13.52
N ILE A 52 14.67 7.63 -13.41
CA ILE A 52 13.80 8.48 -12.61
C ILE A 52 12.94 9.32 -13.55
N SER A 53 11.64 9.22 -13.37
CA SER A 53 10.68 10.08 -14.03
C SER A 53 10.19 11.19 -13.11
N HIS A 54 9.83 12.33 -13.70
CA HIS A 54 9.29 13.47 -13.00
C HIS A 54 7.76 13.48 -13.06
N GLY A 55 7.13 13.78 -11.92
CA GLY A 55 5.69 13.89 -11.78
C GLY A 55 5.28 15.17 -11.06
N SER A 56 3.99 15.39 -10.92
CA SER A 56 3.46 16.51 -10.13
C SER A 56 3.49 16.22 -8.62
N LYS A 57 2.92 15.07 -8.22
CA LYS A 57 2.96 14.52 -6.85
C LYS A 57 2.82 12.99 -6.91
N PRO A 58 3.79 12.23 -6.41
CA PRO A 58 5.11 12.68 -5.95
C PRO A 58 5.95 13.25 -7.11
N ARG A 59 6.90 14.14 -6.78
CA ARG A 59 7.75 14.85 -7.77
C ARG A 59 8.68 13.91 -8.51
N PHE A 60 9.20 12.89 -7.84
CA PHE A 60 10.11 11.89 -8.40
C PHE A 60 9.49 10.50 -8.29
N ARG A 61 9.56 9.74 -9.38
CA ARG A 61 9.10 8.36 -9.46
C ARG A 61 10.20 7.52 -10.10
N PHE A 62 10.39 6.30 -9.62
CA PHE A 62 11.23 5.32 -10.30
C PHE A 62 10.44 4.70 -11.47
N ASN A 63 11.16 4.42 -12.54
CA ASN A 63 10.68 3.68 -13.71
C ASN A 63 11.63 2.49 -13.90
N ILE A 64 11.33 1.38 -13.24
CA ILE A 64 12.11 0.15 -13.30
C ILE A 64 11.26 -0.87 -14.01
N LYS A 65 11.79 -1.44 -15.11
CA LYS A 65 11.14 -2.52 -15.86
C LYS A 65 12.09 -3.69 -15.97
N TYR A 66 11.54 -4.88 -15.87
CA TYR A 66 12.27 -6.12 -15.98
C TYR A 66 11.50 -7.14 -16.80
N GLU A 67 12.26 -8.00 -17.49
CA GLU A 67 11.76 -9.09 -18.28
C GLU A 67 12.17 -10.42 -17.64
N TYR A 68 11.31 -11.41 -17.70
CA TYR A 68 11.54 -12.76 -17.19
C TYR A 68 10.78 -13.79 -18.02
N GLN A 69 11.17 -15.05 -17.90
CA GLN A 69 10.53 -16.16 -18.61
C GLN A 69 9.94 -17.18 -17.64
N VAL A 70 8.74 -17.66 -17.99
CA VAL A 70 8.08 -18.77 -17.31
C VAL A 70 7.53 -19.71 -18.38
N ASN A 71 7.91 -20.97 -18.34
CA ASN A 71 7.49 -21.98 -19.31
C ASN A 71 7.70 -21.54 -20.78
N SER A 72 8.87 -21.01 -21.10
CA SER A 72 9.26 -20.49 -22.44
C SER A 72 8.44 -19.29 -22.94
N LYS A 73 7.64 -18.68 -22.10
CA LYS A 73 6.92 -17.45 -22.42
C LYS A 73 7.56 -16.26 -21.69
N SER A 74 7.84 -15.19 -22.43
CA SER A 74 8.36 -13.92 -21.87
C SER A 74 7.24 -13.08 -21.28
N TYR A 75 7.57 -12.44 -20.17
CA TYR A 75 6.72 -11.47 -19.45
C TYR A 75 7.54 -10.24 -19.11
N GLU A 76 6.88 -9.09 -19.08
CA GLU A 76 7.46 -7.82 -18.60
C GLU A 76 6.65 -7.33 -17.39
N SER A 77 7.36 -6.76 -16.40
CA SER A 77 6.71 -6.11 -15.26
C SER A 77 7.53 -4.90 -14.79
N SER A 78 6.89 -4.03 -14.03
CA SER A 78 7.54 -2.85 -13.41
C SER A 78 7.32 -2.80 -11.90
N ARG A 79 6.77 -3.85 -11.31
CA ARG A 79 6.46 -3.86 -9.88
C ARG A 79 7.65 -4.36 -9.08
N ILE A 80 8.27 -3.46 -8.29
CA ILE A 80 9.33 -3.87 -7.34
C ILE A 80 8.70 -4.66 -6.20
N GLY A 81 7.67 -4.10 -5.57
CA GLY A 81 6.96 -4.68 -4.44
C GLY A 81 5.78 -3.82 -4.05
N PHE A 82 5.07 -4.21 -2.99
CA PHE A 82 3.97 -3.41 -2.47
C PHE A 82 4.50 -2.34 -1.51
N GLY A 83 3.99 -1.11 -1.65
CA GLY A 83 4.41 0.03 -0.83
C GLY A 83 5.59 0.82 -1.39
N PHE A 84 6.20 0.39 -2.49
CA PHE A 84 7.15 1.19 -3.24
C PHE A 84 6.40 2.30 -3.97
N LYS A 85 6.69 3.54 -3.58
CA LYS A 85 6.06 4.73 -4.16
C LYS A 85 7.15 5.74 -4.49
N GLY A 86 6.86 6.65 -5.41
CA GLY A 86 7.70 7.80 -5.64
C GLY A 86 7.82 8.69 -4.40
N SER A 87 8.71 9.66 -4.41
CA SER A 87 8.99 10.58 -3.31
C SER A 87 9.13 12.01 -3.82
N ASP A 88 8.88 12.98 -2.94
CA ASP A 88 9.22 14.39 -3.20
C ASP A 88 10.71 14.67 -2.96
N LYS A 89 11.45 13.69 -2.39
CA LYS A 89 12.90 13.70 -2.22
C LYS A 89 13.55 12.81 -3.27
N LYS A 90 14.40 13.42 -4.12
CA LYS A 90 15.10 12.72 -5.21
C LYS A 90 15.98 11.60 -4.68
N GLU A 91 16.70 11.84 -3.59
CA GLU A 91 17.63 10.91 -2.97
C GLU A 91 16.96 9.58 -2.58
N SER A 92 15.69 9.64 -2.14
CA SER A 92 14.93 8.43 -1.79
C SER A 92 14.62 7.57 -3.01
N VAL A 93 14.44 8.18 -4.18
CA VAL A 93 14.19 7.48 -5.44
C VAL A 93 15.50 7.00 -6.06
N ASP A 94 16.58 7.81 -5.98
CA ASP A 94 17.93 7.43 -6.41
C ASP A 94 18.40 6.13 -5.70
N LEU A 95 18.15 5.99 -4.40
CA LEU A 95 18.45 4.79 -3.63
C LEU A 95 17.71 3.54 -4.13
N ILE A 96 16.50 3.69 -4.65
CA ILE A 96 15.74 2.57 -5.23
C ILE A 96 16.32 2.22 -6.61
N VAL A 97 16.52 3.22 -7.48
CA VAL A 97 17.04 3.03 -8.84
C VAL A 97 18.43 2.44 -8.82
N SER A 98 19.31 2.87 -7.91
CA SER A 98 20.69 2.35 -7.79
C SER A 98 20.77 0.86 -7.41
N ARG A 99 19.72 0.30 -6.80
CA ARG A 99 19.67 -1.15 -6.48
C ARG A 99 19.38 -2.03 -7.70
N TYR A 100 18.87 -1.43 -8.78
CA TYR A 100 18.43 -2.16 -9.97
C TYR A 100 19.02 -1.56 -11.25
N PRO A 101 20.36 -1.59 -11.45
CA PRO A 101 20.97 -1.06 -12.66
C PRO A 101 20.53 -1.85 -13.90
N ILE A 102 20.47 -1.17 -15.04
CA ILE A 102 20.14 -1.77 -16.34
C ILE A 102 21.09 -2.93 -16.64
N GLY A 103 20.53 -4.03 -17.12
CA GLY A 103 21.28 -5.25 -17.45
C GLY A 103 21.50 -6.22 -16.30
N GLN A 104 21.22 -5.83 -15.06
CA GLN A 104 21.36 -6.69 -13.90
C GLN A 104 20.38 -7.87 -13.98
N GLN A 105 20.88 -9.05 -13.61
CA GLN A 105 20.03 -10.21 -13.33
C GLN A 105 19.45 -10.07 -11.93
N VAL A 106 18.16 -10.37 -11.80
CA VAL A 106 17.39 -10.27 -10.55
C VAL A 106 16.53 -11.49 -10.36
N THR A 107 16.29 -11.86 -9.11
CA THR A 107 15.26 -12.85 -8.79
C THR A 107 13.88 -12.21 -8.93
N VAL A 108 13.01 -12.83 -9.69
CA VAL A 108 11.62 -12.42 -9.92
C VAL A 108 10.71 -13.41 -9.26
N TYR A 109 9.86 -12.92 -8.38
CA TYR A 109 8.81 -13.69 -7.70
C TYR A 109 7.51 -13.54 -8.46
N PHE A 110 7.00 -14.60 -9.05
CA PHE A 110 5.77 -14.59 -9.84
C PHE A 110 4.68 -15.46 -9.24
N ASP A 111 3.44 -15.08 -9.45
CA ASP A 111 2.29 -15.88 -9.03
C ASP A 111 2.19 -17.14 -9.89
N LYS A 112 2.21 -18.31 -9.24
CA LYS A 112 2.09 -19.62 -9.90
C LYS A 112 0.80 -19.74 -10.72
N SER A 113 -0.29 -19.14 -10.26
CA SER A 113 -1.59 -19.16 -10.93
C SER A 113 -1.70 -18.14 -12.07
N ASN A 114 -0.95 -17.04 -11.97
CA ASN A 114 -0.94 -15.96 -12.94
C ASN A 114 0.48 -15.41 -13.16
N PRO A 115 1.30 -16.03 -14.03
CA PRO A 115 2.69 -15.64 -14.24
C PRO A 115 2.91 -14.20 -14.71
N SER A 116 1.89 -13.49 -15.19
CA SER A 116 2.01 -12.05 -15.53
C SER A 116 2.06 -11.15 -14.30
N PHE A 117 1.69 -11.66 -13.13
CA PHE A 117 1.81 -10.97 -11.87
C PHE A 117 3.14 -11.33 -11.21
N SER A 118 4.02 -10.34 -11.06
CA SER A 118 5.33 -10.55 -10.44
C SER A 118 5.80 -9.36 -9.63
N VAL A 119 6.73 -9.60 -8.74
CA VAL A 119 7.42 -8.60 -7.90
C VAL A 119 8.90 -8.97 -7.77
N LEU A 120 9.76 -7.99 -7.51
CA LEU A 120 11.17 -8.21 -7.16
C LEU A 120 11.36 -8.41 -5.66
N GLU A 121 10.57 -7.72 -4.85
CA GLU A 121 10.64 -7.78 -3.39
C GLU A 121 9.25 -8.19 -2.84
N PRO A 122 9.01 -9.48 -2.56
CA PRO A 122 7.75 -9.97 -2.01
C PRO A 122 7.66 -9.75 -0.50
N GLU A 123 8.29 -8.70 0.04
CA GLU A 123 8.28 -8.45 1.47
C GLU A 123 6.85 -8.23 1.99
N ARG A 124 6.50 -9.01 3.00
CA ARG A 124 5.27 -8.86 3.76
C ARG A 124 5.37 -7.61 4.62
N ASN A 125 4.84 -6.50 4.13
CA ASN A 125 4.76 -5.29 4.92
C ASN A 125 3.73 -5.50 6.07
N ASN A 126 4.22 -5.69 7.29
CA ASN A 126 3.40 -5.94 8.48
C ASN A 126 2.56 -4.71 8.94
N ARG A 127 2.37 -3.74 8.05
CA ARG A 127 1.54 -2.55 8.33
C ARG A 127 0.05 -2.86 8.45
N PHE A 128 -0.39 -4.05 7.98
CA PHE A 128 -1.79 -4.47 8.14
C PHE A 128 -2.20 -4.52 9.62
N GLY A 129 -1.36 -5.08 10.49
CA GLY A 129 -1.62 -5.13 11.93
C GLY A 129 -1.77 -3.73 12.54
N PHE A 130 -0.91 -2.78 12.15
CA PHE A 130 -0.99 -1.40 12.63
C PHE A 130 -2.28 -0.69 12.15
N ILE A 131 -2.66 -0.84 10.88
CA ILE A 131 -3.89 -0.25 10.34
C ILE A 131 -5.12 -0.84 11.03
N PHE A 132 -5.14 -2.16 11.23
CA PHE A 132 -6.22 -2.86 11.93
C PHE A 132 -6.37 -2.36 13.38
N LEU A 133 -5.27 -2.20 14.11
CA LEU A 133 -5.28 -1.62 15.47
C LEU A 133 -5.79 -0.19 15.48
N MET A 134 -5.42 0.65 14.51
CA MET A 134 -5.90 2.03 14.40
C MET A 134 -7.40 2.09 14.12
N VAL A 135 -7.94 1.17 13.30
CA VAL A 135 -9.38 1.05 13.06
C VAL A 135 -10.11 0.63 14.33
N LEU A 136 -9.63 -0.38 15.04
CA LEU A 136 -10.22 -0.82 16.31
C LEU A 136 -10.19 0.28 17.37
N TYR A 137 -9.07 0.99 17.48
CA TYR A 137 -8.94 2.11 18.41
C TYR A 137 -9.95 3.22 18.10
N SER A 138 -10.11 3.63 16.84
CA SER A 138 -11.05 4.68 16.43
C SER A 138 -12.51 4.26 16.66
N MET A 139 -12.84 2.99 16.46
CA MET A 139 -14.17 2.45 16.80
C MET A 139 -14.41 2.49 18.31
N GLY A 140 -13.40 2.09 19.13
CA GLY A 140 -13.49 2.15 20.58
C GLY A 140 -13.73 3.57 21.11
N VAL A 141 -12.98 4.53 20.61
CA VAL A 141 -13.15 5.96 20.94
C VAL A 141 -14.56 6.45 20.55
N GLY A 142 -15.04 6.08 19.37
CA GLY A 142 -16.40 6.41 18.92
C GLY A 142 -17.49 5.88 19.85
N LEU A 143 -17.35 4.62 20.31
CA LEU A 143 -18.29 4.02 21.26
C LEU A 143 -18.30 4.72 22.62
N VAL A 144 -17.12 5.08 23.14
CA VAL A 144 -17.01 5.83 24.40
C VAL A 144 -17.69 7.21 24.29
N ILE A 145 -17.43 7.94 23.22
CA ILE A 145 -18.06 9.25 22.95
C ILE A 145 -19.60 9.08 22.90
N TYR A 146 -20.06 8.07 22.15
CA TYR A 146 -21.50 7.76 22.06
C TYR A 146 -22.11 7.46 23.46
N ALA A 147 -21.46 6.63 24.26
CA ALA A 147 -21.92 6.27 25.61
C ALA A 147 -22.00 7.49 26.53
N VAL A 148 -20.99 8.38 26.49
CA VAL A 148 -20.97 9.63 27.29
C VAL A 148 -22.11 10.55 26.90
N ILE A 149 -22.36 10.71 25.60
CA ILE A 149 -23.46 11.54 25.10
C ILE A 149 -24.81 10.96 25.52
N LYS A 150 -25.03 9.65 25.32
CA LYS A 150 -26.23 8.96 25.73
C LYS A 150 -26.52 9.07 27.23
N SER A 151 -25.46 8.95 28.06
CA SER A 151 -25.57 9.12 29.52
C SER A 151 -26.00 10.52 29.94
N ARG A 152 -25.62 11.57 29.20
CA ARG A 152 -26.05 12.94 29.45
C ARG A 152 -27.48 13.21 29.02
N TYR A 153 -27.98 12.42 28.06
CA TYR A 153 -29.37 12.55 27.58
C TYR A 153 -30.40 11.96 28.53
N ASN A 154 -30.02 10.92 29.28
CA ASN A 154 -30.94 10.20 30.17
C ASN A 154 -30.98 10.78 31.61
N LYS A 155 -30.33 11.93 31.83
CA LYS A 155 -30.45 12.75 33.03
C LYS A 155 -31.25 14.03 32.74
#